data_fcb53bc87901c1d0837ccfe2fe555dc4
#
_entry.id   fcb53bc87901c1d0837ccfe2fe555dc4
#
_cell.length_a   1.000
_cell.length_b   1.000
_cell.length_c   1.000
_cell.angle_alpha   90.00
_cell.angle_beta   90.00
_cell.angle_gamma   90.00
#
_symmetry.space_group_name_H-M   'P 1'
#
loop_
_entity.id
_entity.type
_entity.pdbx_description
1 polymer ?
#
loop_
_entity_poly.entity_id
_entity_poly.type
_entity_poly.pdbx_seq_one_letter_code
_entity_poly.pdbx_strand_id
1 'polypeptide(L)'
;MELHRADQDGDQDQMEEGKRIRRLQVMMSMVMSVISQDPNLTVEEAAEMAANARRAALSLFPDKELAYDLIYRPRLQRLMNERFRLQ
;
A
#
# COMPACT_ATOMS: atom_id res chain seq x y z
N MET A 1 3.09 -35.26 16.22
CA MET A 1 3.87 -35.17 14.97
C MET A 1 3.10 -34.47 13.88
N GLU A 2 1.90 -34.93 13.61
CA GLU A 2 1.07 -34.34 12.58
C GLU A 2 0.61 -32.93 12.94
N LEU A 3 0.35 -32.69 14.23
CA LEU A 3 0.03 -31.34 14.71
C LEU A 3 1.19 -30.37 14.45
N HIS A 4 2.41 -30.87 14.58
CA HIS A 4 3.61 -30.07 14.29
C HIS A 4 3.65 -29.63 12.83
N ARG A 5 3.28 -30.54 11.92
CA ARG A 5 3.30 -30.24 10.48
C ARG A 5 2.24 -29.20 10.12
N ALA A 6 1.05 -29.32 10.71
CA ALA A 6 -0.02 -28.37 10.50
C ALA A 6 0.39 -26.97 11.02
N ASP A 7 1.04 -26.93 12.18
CA ASP A 7 1.52 -25.68 12.77
C ASP A 7 2.57 -25.03 11.87
N GLN A 8 3.47 -25.82 11.28
CA GLN A 8 4.49 -25.30 10.38
C GLN A 8 3.88 -24.69 9.12
N ASP A 9 2.88 -25.33 8.55
CA ASP A 9 2.19 -24.79 7.37
C ASP A 9 1.47 -23.50 7.70
N GLY A 10 0.80 -23.44 8.83
CA GLY A 10 0.14 -22.22 9.30
C GLY A 10 1.13 -21.10 9.56
N ASP A 11 2.26 -21.42 10.17
CA ASP A 11 3.33 -20.44 10.41
C ASP A 11 3.90 -19.89 9.12
N GLN A 12 4.10 -20.75 8.12
CA GLN A 12 4.58 -20.30 6.81
C GLN A 12 3.60 -19.35 6.14
N ASP A 13 2.33 -19.68 6.16
CA ASP A 13 1.30 -18.81 5.57
C ASP A 13 1.25 -17.47 6.26
N GLN A 14 1.36 -17.47 7.59
CA GLN A 14 1.39 -16.23 8.36
C GLN A 14 2.63 -15.42 8.07
N MET A 15 3.78 -16.07 7.90
CA MET A 15 5.02 -15.38 7.55
C MET A 15 4.93 -14.75 6.16
N GLU A 16 4.38 -15.47 5.19
CA GLU A 16 4.20 -14.93 3.85
C GLU A 16 3.25 -13.74 3.83
N GLU A 17 2.16 -13.84 4.57
CA GLU A 17 1.21 -12.73 4.71
C GLU A 17 1.87 -11.54 5.41
N GLY A 18 2.64 -11.80 6.47
CA GLY A 18 3.37 -10.76 7.18
C GLY A 18 4.36 -10.04 6.28
N LYS A 19 5.05 -10.77 5.41
CA LYS A 19 5.97 -10.18 4.44
C LYS A 19 5.24 -9.31 3.43
N ARG A 20 4.08 -9.75 2.94
CA ARG A 20 3.27 -8.97 2.02
C ARG A 20 2.75 -7.69 2.66
N ILE A 21 2.31 -7.77 3.90
CA ILE A 21 1.86 -6.60 4.65
C ILE A 21 3.01 -5.60 4.82
N ARG A 22 4.19 -6.09 5.20
CA ARG A 22 5.36 -5.22 5.36
C ARG A 22 5.75 -4.57 4.05
N ARG A 23 5.70 -5.33 2.96
CA ARG A 23 6.02 -4.81 1.63
C ARG A 23 5.05 -3.71 1.23
N LEU A 24 3.76 -3.92 1.51
CA LEU A 24 2.74 -2.90 1.27
C LEU A 24 3.00 -1.66 2.10
N GLN A 25 3.29 -1.81 3.38
CA GLN A 25 3.55 -0.68 4.28
C GLN A 25 4.75 0.14 3.84
N VAL A 26 5.83 -0.52 3.45
CA VAL A 26 7.04 0.15 2.96
C VAL A 26 6.74 0.90 1.68
N MET A 27 6.06 0.26 0.74
CA MET A 27 5.69 0.89 -0.53
C MET A 27 4.82 2.12 -0.32
N MET A 28 3.78 2.00 0.51
CA MET A 28 2.88 3.12 0.77
C MET A 28 3.60 4.26 1.49
N SER A 29 4.47 3.92 2.42
CA SER A 29 5.28 4.92 3.13
C SER A 29 6.16 5.71 2.16
N MET A 30 6.79 5.02 1.23
CA MET A 30 7.63 5.66 0.20
C MET A 30 6.82 6.56 -0.71
N VAL A 31 5.68 6.08 -1.20
CA VAL A 31 4.81 6.87 -2.08
C VAL A 31 4.33 8.13 -1.38
N MET A 32 3.86 7.99 -0.15
CA MET A 32 3.38 9.14 0.62
C MET A 32 4.50 10.13 0.90
N SER A 33 5.70 9.64 1.19
CA SER A 33 6.85 10.49 1.43
C SER A 33 7.24 11.30 0.20
N VAL A 34 7.26 10.66 -0.96
CA VAL A 34 7.58 11.35 -2.22
C VAL A 34 6.52 12.41 -2.53
N ILE A 35 5.24 12.06 -2.41
CA ILE A 35 4.15 13.00 -2.70
C ILE A 35 4.22 14.22 -1.77
N SER A 36 4.55 14.01 -0.50
CA SER A 36 4.58 15.12 0.46
C SER A 36 5.85 15.96 0.40
N GLN A 37 6.97 15.41 -0.04
CA GLN A 37 8.28 16.04 0.12
C GLN A 37 9.01 16.42 -1.16
N ASP A 38 8.68 15.81 -2.29
CA ASP A 38 9.38 16.11 -3.54
C ASP A 38 8.87 17.43 -4.12
N PRO A 39 9.70 18.50 -4.10
CA PRO A 39 9.26 19.81 -4.57
C PRO A 39 9.04 19.89 -6.08
N ASN A 40 9.62 18.96 -6.83
CA ASN A 40 9.53 18.94 -8.29
C ASN A 40 8.40 18.06 -8.80
N LEU A 41 7.69 17.39 -7.92
CA LEU A 41 6.62 16.47 -8.32
C LEU A 41 5.39 17.26 -8.77
N THR A 42 4.89 16.96 -9.97
CA THR A 42 3.66 17.55 -10.48
C THR A 42 2.45 16.79 -9.96
N VAL A 43 1.27 17.43 -10.05
CA VAL A 43 0.03 16.78 -9.63
C VAL A 43 -0.26 15.56 -10.50
N GLU A 44 0.06 15.62 -11.78
CA GLU A 44 -0.11 14.49 -12.70
C GLU A 44 0.78 13.32 -12.32
N GLU A 45 2.04 13.61 -11.99
CA GLU A 45 2.98 12.58 -11.52
C GLU A 45 2.53 11.95 -10.22
N ALA A 46 2.03 12.77 -9.29
CA ALA A 46 1.51 12.27 -8.02
C ALA A 46 0.30 11.38 -8.22
N ALA A 47 -0.61 11.75 -9.10
CA ALA A 47 -1.78 10.95 -9.42
C ALA A 47 -1.38 9.61 -10.05
N GLU A 48 -0.38 9.63 -10.92
CA GLU A 48 0.13 8.41 -11.53
C GLU A 48 0.78 7.50 -10.48
N MET A 49 1.55 8.07 -9.57
CA MET A 49 2.14 7.32 -8.46
C MET A 49 1.07 6.68 -7.59
N ALA A 50 0.01 7.42 -7.28
CA ALA A 50 -1.10 6.89 -6.48
C ALA A 50 -1.79 5.74 -7.20
N ALA A 51 -2.03 5.86 -8.50
CA ALA A 51 -2.64 4.79 -9.29
C ALA A 51 -1.74 3.56 -9.36
N ASN A 52 -0.44 3.76 -9.53
CA ASN A 52 0.54 2.67 -9.55
C ASN A 52 0.62 1.96 -8.20
N ALA A 53 0.57 2.72 -7.11
CA ALA A 53 0.58 2.16 -5.77
C ALA A 53 -0.65 1.27 -5.53
N ARG A 54 -1.82 1.70 -6.01
CA ARG A 54 -3.03 0.89 -5.91
C ARG A 54 -2.89 -0.41 -6.69
N ARG A 55 -2.40 -0.34 -7.92
CA ARG A 55 -2.18 -1.55 -8.72
C ARG A 55 -1.21 -2.51 -8.05
N ALA A 56 -0.12 -1.99 -7.49
CA ALA A 56 0.87 -2.81 -6.78
C ALA A 56 0.26 -3.43 -5.52
N ALA A 57 -0.53 -2.67 -4.77
CA ALA A 57 -1.20 -3.17 -3.58
C ALA A 57 -2.16 -4.31 -3.93
N LEU A 58 -2.93 -4.16 -5.00
CA LEU A 58 -3.88 -5.18 -5.43
C LEU A 58 -3.18 -6.39 -6.06
N SER A 59 -1.95 -6.22 -6.53
CA SER A 59 -1.12 -7.35 -6.94
C SER A 59 -0.70 -8.19 -5.74
N LEU A 60 -0.43 -7.54 -4.61
CA LEU A 60 -0.09 -8.25 -3.36
C LEU A 60 -1.33 -8.86 -2.69
N PHE A 61 -2.45 -8.17 -2.74
CA PHE A 61 -3.70 -8.56 -2.08
C PHE A 61 -4.88 -8.40 -3.04
N PRO A 62 -5.06 -9.32 -3.99
CA PRO A 62 -6.11 -9.15 -5.02
C PRO A 62 -7.54 -9.08 -4.48
N ASP A 63 -7.78 -9.66 -3.31
CA ASP A 63 -9.11 -9.73 -2.70
C ASP A 63 -9.37 -8.59 -1.70
N LYS A 64 -8.45 -7.61 -1.61
CA LYS A 64 -8.52 -6.53 -0.62
C LYS A 64 -8.74 -5.15 -1.23
N GLU A 65 -9.40 -5.09 -2.37
CA GLU A 65 -9.65 -3.82 -3.07
C GLU A 65 -10.43 -2.85 -2.18
N LEU A 66 -11.51 -3.33 -1.56
CA LEU A 66 -12.33 -2.48 -0.70
C LEU A 66 -11.54 -1.97 0.50
N ALA A 67 -10.76 -2.84 1.12
CA ALA A 67 -9.93 -2.45 2.25
C ALA A 67 -8.91 -1.38 1.87
N TYR A 68 -8.27 -1.53 0.72
CA TYR A 68 -7.34 -0.52 0.21
C TYR A 68 -8.04 0.83 0.01
N ASP A 69 -9.18 0.82 -0.65
CA ASP A 69 -9.92 2.04 -0.95
C ASP A 69 -10.47 2.72 0.31
N LEU A 70 -10.72 1.95 1.37
CA LEU A 70 -11.18 2.52 2.64
C LEU A 70 -10.04 3.06 3.50
N ILE A 71 -8.85 2.48 3.41
CA ILE A 71 -7.72 2.82 4.28
C ILE A 71 -6.75 3.79 3.61
N TYR A 72 -6.23 3.44 2.45
CA TYR A 72 -5.14 4.19 1.82
C TYR A 72 -5.59 5.26 0.86
N ARG A 73 -6.65 5.02 0.12
CA ARG A 73 -7.15 6.00 -0.85
C ARG A 73 -7.49 7.35 -0.20
N PRO A 74 -8.21 7.39 0.95
CA PRO A 74 -8.48 8.67 1.60
C PRO A 74 -7.22 9.38 2.08
N ARG A 75 -6.23 8.62 2.55
CA ARG A 75 -4.97 9.18 3.01
C ARG A 75 -4.19 9.83 1.86
N LEU A 76 -4.14 9.14 0.72
CA LEU A 76 -3.48 9.67 -0.47
C LEU A 76 -4.20 10.90 -1.00
N GLN A 77 -5.53 10.89 -1.03
CA GLN A 77 -6.31 12.04 -1.46
C GLN A 77 -6.08 13.26 -0.56
N ARG A 78 -6.07 13.03 0.75
CA ARG A 78 -5.81 14.10 1.70
C ARG A 78 -4.42 14.69 1.48
N LEU A 79 -3.44 13.82 1.33
CA LEU A 79 -2.06 14.23 1.11
C LEU A 79 -1.92 15.04 -0.17
N MET A 80 -2.55 14.59 -1.25
CA MET A 80 -2.54 15.30 -2.52
C MET A 80 -3.25 16.65 -2.42
N ASN A 81 -4.39 16.70 -1.72
CA ASN A 81 -5.09 17.95 -1.51
C ASN A 81 -4.24 18.95 -0.73
N GLU A 82 -3.55 18.49 0.30
CA GLU A 82 -2.67 19.33 1.10
C GLU A 82 -1.47 19.79 0.29
N ARG A 83 -0.86 18.90 -0.46
CA ARG A 83 0.37 19.18 -1.22
C ARG A 83 0.12 20.10 -2.40
N PHE A 84 -0.98 19.88 -3.13
CA PHE A 84 -1.29 20.61 -4.35
C PHE A 84 -2.47 21.57 -4.21
N ARG A 85 -3.06 21.61 -3.03
CA ARG A 85 -4.24 22.45 -2.72
C ARG A 85 -5.40 22.21 -3.68
N LEU A 86 -5.65 20.94 -3.97
CA LEU A 86 -6.79 20.54 -4.80
C LEU A 86 -8.07 20.67 -3.99
N GLN A 87 -9.12 21.16 -4.63
CA GLN A 87 -10.43 21.31 -4.00
C GLN A 87 -11.54 20.69 -4.82
#